data_86f4a7b62479d03c8b200b16090dc704
#
_entry.id   86f4a7b62479d03c8b200b16090dc704
#
_cell.length_a   1.000
_cell.length_b   1.000
_cell.length_c   1.000
_cell.angle_alpha   90.00
_cell.angle_beta   90.00
_cell.angle_gamma   90.00
#
_symmetry.space_group_name_H-M   'P 1'
#
loop_
_entity.id
_entity.type
_entity.pdbx_description
1 polymer ?
#
loop_
_entity_poly.entity_id
_entity_poly.type
_entity_poly.pdbx_seq_one_letter_code
_entity_poly.pdbx_strand_id
1 'polypeptide(L)'
;MAIESDDLKENYIVSSLVRGLKILSTFTVKTPSLKVSEIAEMTGLDQATVFRFVYTLEYLGYLVRDEETKRYHQSVRMLSLSLPAREGIAVREVALPVMFELSEKINETVKLAVLDGV
;
A
#
# COMPACT_ATOMS: atom_id res chain seq x y z
N MET A 1 -5.94 -22.49 -7.34
CA MET A 1 -5.78 -22.91 -5.99
C MET A 1 -7.07 -23.44 -5.40
N ALA A 2 -7.00 -24.63 -4.96
CA ALA A 2 -8.19 -25.27 -4.45
C ALA A 2 -8.46 -24.86 -3.02
N ILE A 3 -9.71 -24.66 -2.72
CA ILE A 3 -10.12 -24.33 -1.40
C ILE A 3 -10.80 -25.52 -0.81
N GLU A 4 -10.13 -26.10 0.14
CA GLU A 4 -10.62 -27.34 0.70
C GLU A 4 -11.95 -27.14 1.35
N SER A 5 -11.93 -26.45 2.43
CA SER A 5 -13.11 -26.25 3.21
C SER A 5 -13.05 -24.83 3.75
N ASP A 6 -14.15 -24.13 3.60
CA ASP A 6 -14.21 -22.75 4.05
C ASP A 6 -13.96 -22.64 5.53
N ASP A 7 -14.47 -23.59 6.29
CA ASP A 7 -14.30 -23.56 7.74
C ASP A 7 -12.85 -23.65 8.14
N LEU A 8 -12.11 -24.58 7.52
CA LEU A 8 -10.70 -24.72 7.84
C LEU A 8 -9.92 -23.49 7.44
N LYS A 9 -10.25 -22.90 6.30
CA LYS A 9 -9.57 -21.72 5.85
C LYS A 9 -9.79 -20.55 6.79
N GLU A 10 -11.00 -20.36 7.22
CA GLU A 10 -11.30 -19.23 8.09
C GLU A 10 -10.55 -19.32 9.41
N ASN A 11 -10.35 -20.55 9.90
CA ASN A 11 -9.63 -20.74 11.15
C ASN A 11 -8.16 -20.33 11.06
N TYR A 12 -7.58 -20.36 9.88
CA TYR A 12 -6.18 -20.02 9.70
C TYR A 12 -5.96 -18.62 9.17
N ILE A 13 -7.01 -17.94 8.76
CA ILE A 13 -6.87 -16.60 8.22
C ILE A 13 -6.83 -15.60 9.38
N VAL A 14 -5.79 -14.75 9.37
CA VAL A 14 -5.65 -13.70 10.38
C VAL A 14 -6.36 -12.47 9.85
N SER A 15 -7.53 -12.20 10.41
CA SER A 15 -8.39 -11.15 9.88
C SER A 15 -7.76 -9.76 9.98
N SER A 16 -6.93 -9.52 10.99
CA SER A 16 -6.28 -8.22 11.10
C SER A 16 -5.31 -7.99 9.95
N LEU A 17 -4.59 -9.04 9.54
CA LEU A 17 -3.69 -8.91 8.40
C LEU A 17 -4.47 -8.63 7.11
N VAL A 18 -5.59 -9.32 6.94
CA VAL A 18 -6.44 -9.08 5.78
C VAL A 18 -6.88 -7.62 5.74
N ARG A 19 -7.33 -7.10 6.87
CA ARG A 19 -7.78 -5.72 6.92
C ARG A 19 -6.65 -4.73 6.68
N GLY A 20 -5.48 -5.01 7.22
CA GLY A 20 -4.33 -4.15 7.01
C GLY A 20 -3.94 -4.05 5.54
N LEU A 21 -3.90 -5.18 4.86
CA LEU A 21 -3.57 -5.18 3.44
C LEU A 21 -4.68 -4.54 2.62
N LYS A 22 -5.93 -4.73 3.03
CA LYS A 22 -7.05 -4.08 2.35
C LYS A 22 -6.93 -2.57 2.44
N ILE A 23 -6.56 -2.06 3.61
CA ILE A 23 -6.36 -0.63 3.79
C ILE A 23 -5.21 -0.13 2.91
N LEU A 24 -4.09 -0.84 2.91
CA LEU A 24 -2.96 -0.44 2.09
C LEU A 24 -3.31 -0.44 0.61
N SER A 25 -4.19 -1.33 0.19
CA SER A 25 -4.58 -1.44 -1.21
C SER A 25 -5.47 -0.29 -1.68
N THR A 26 -5.99 0.53 -0.78
CA THR A 26 -6.78 1.69 -1.19
C THR A 26 -5.90 2.80 -1.75
N PHE A 27 -4.62 2.79 -1.43
CA PHE A 27 -3.68 3.76 -1.97
C PHE A 27 -3.25 3.30 -3.36
N THR A 28 -3.52 4.13 -4.36
CA THR A 28 -3.16 3.82 -5.74
C THR A 28 -2.54 5.04 -6.36
N VAL A 29 -2.07 4.89 -7.59
CA VAL A 29 -1.52 6.03 -8.31
C VAL A 29 -2.55 7.13 -8.45
N LYS A 30 -3.82 6.75 -8.59
CA LYS A 30 -4.89 7.75 -8.72
C LYS A 30 -5.37 8.30 -7.38
N THR A 31 -5.15 7.55 -6.31
CA THR A 31 -5.53 7.98 -4.97
C THR A 31 -4.34 7.83 -4.05
N PRO A 32 -3.30 8.66 -4.26
CA PRO A 32 -2.07 8.50 -3.48
C PRO A 32 -2.15 9.04 -2.07
N SER A 33 -3.16 9.84 -1.77
CA SER A 33 -3.29 10.51 -0.48
C SER A 33 -4.74 10.39 -0.03
N LEU A 34 -4.96 9.84 1.17
CA LEU A 34 -6.30 9.53 1.64
C LEU A 34 -6.46 9.88 3.11
N LYS A 35 -7.67 10.30 3.47
CA LYS A 35 -8.05 10.48 4.86
C LYS A 35 -8.62 9.20 5.43
N VAL A 36 -8.62 9.10 6.75
CA VAL A 36 -9.21 7.95 7.43
C VAL A 36 -10.64 7.70 6.97
N SER A 37 -11.43 8.78 6.86
CA SER A 37 -12.82 8.64 6.46
C SER A 37 -12.96 8.08 5.04
N GLU A 38 -12.06 8.48 4.15
CA GLU A 38 -12.09 7.98 2.78
C GLU A 38 -11.72 6.50 2.72
N ILE A 39 -10.71 6.12 3.49
CA ILE A 39 -10.31 4.71 3.55
C ILE A 39 -11.44 3.87 4.13
N ALA A 40 -12.10 4.38 5.17
CA ALA A 40 -13.20 3.65 5.79
C ALA A 40 -14.31 3.41 4.76
N GLU A 41 -14.61 4.42 3.98
CA GLU A 41 -15.65 4.30 2.97
C GLU A 41 -15.27 3.28 1.91
N MET A 42 -14.01 3.30 1.48
CA MET A 42 -13.55 2.42 0.42
C MET A 42 -13.46 0.96 0.87
N THR A 43 -13.18 0.73 2.14
CA THR A 43 -13.00 -0.63 2.66
C THR A 43 -14.24 -1.21 3.31
N GLY A 44 -15.19 -0.36 3.68
CA GLY A 44 -16.33 -0.81 4.44
C GLY A 44 -16.06 -1.00 5.92
N LEU A 45 -14.88 -0.60 6.38
CA LEU A 45 -14.52 -0.69 7.78
C LEU A 45 -14.90 0.60 8.50
N ASP A 46 -15.12 0.50 9.81
CA ASP A 46 -15.43 1.71 10.56
C ASP A 46 -14.17 2.56 10.77
N GLN A 47 -14.37 3.84 11.03
CA GLN A 47 -13.26 4.77 11.08
C GLN A 47 -12.30 4.48 12.23
N ALA A 48 -12.83 4.02 13.37
CA ALA A 48 -11.96 3.70 14.50
C ALA A 48 -11.00 2.57 14.15
N THR A 49 -11.50 1.55 13.45
CA THR A 49 -10.66 0.44 13.01
C THR A 49 -9.61 0.93 12.02
N VAL A 50 -10.04 1.71 11.03
CA VAL A 50 -9.10 2.24 10.04
C VAL A 50 -8.03 3.09 10.72
N PHE A 51 -8.43 3.93 11.67
CA PHE A 51 -7.47 4.78 12.36
C PHE A 51 -6.39 3.94 13.05
N ARG A 52 -6.80 2.89 13.73
CA ARG A 52 -5.84 2.04 14.43
C ARG A 52 -4.84 1.41 13.46
N PHE A 53 -5.32 0.99 12.30
CA PHE A 53 -4.44 0.39 11.30
C PHE A 53 -3.48 1.41 10.70
N VAL A 54 -3.99 2.58 10.31
CA VAL A 54 -3.08 3.57 9.71
C VAL A 54 -2.11 4.11 10.74
N TYR A 55 -2.54 4.23 12.00
CA TYR A 55 -1.63 4.63 13.06
C TYR A 55 -0.49 3.62 13.20
N THR A 56 -0.83 2.34 13.17
CA THR A 56 0.17 1.28 13.25
C THR A 56 1.11 1.31 12.06
N LEU A 57 0.56 1.51 10.86
CA LEU A 57 1.38 1.55 9.66
C LEU A 57 2.28 2.78 9.65
N GLU A 58 1.80 3.89 10.19
CA GLU A 58 2.63 5.07 10.34
C GLU A 58 3.75 4.82 11.35
N TYR A 59 3.41 4.18 12.47
CA TYR A 59 4.41 3.83 13.47
C TYR A 59 5.51 2.95 12.88
N LEU A 60 5.14 2.03 12.01
CA LEU A 60 6.11 1.15 11.37
C LEU A 60 6.85 1.83 10.23
N GLY A 61 6.42 3.00 9.81
CA GLY A 61 7.10 3.75 8.78
C GLY A 61 6.59 3.51 7.37
N TYR A 62 5.49 2.78 7.21
CA TYR A 62 4.95 2.50 5.87
C TYR A 62 4.00 3.57 5.38
N LEU A 63 3.41 4.33 6.28
CA LEU A 63 2.56 5.46 5.92
C LEU A 63 3.11 6.73 6.55
N VAL A 64 2.86 7.85 5.88
CA VAL A 64 3.24 9.16 6.38
C VAL A 64 1.97 10.00 6.46
N ARG A 65 1.82 10.73 7.57
CA ARG A 65 0.65 11.56 7.78
C ARG A 65 1.02 13.03 7.61
N ASP A 66 0.23 13.72 6.81
CA ASP A 66 0.37 15.17 6.66
C ASP A 66 -0.36 15.83 7.83
N GLU A 67 0.36 16.59 8.64
CA GLU A 67 -0.21 17.19 9.84
C GLU A 67 -1.27 18.22 9.53
N GLU A 68 -1.14 18.91 8.42
CA GLU A 68 -2.09 19.97 8.07
C GLU A 68 -3.37 19.42 7.50
N THR A 69 -3.27 18.49 6.56
CA THR A 69 -4.43 17.97 5.88
C THR A 69 -5.02 16.74 6.54
N LYS A 70 -4.26 16.09 7.44
CA LYS A 70 -4.66 14.84 8.08
C LYS A 70 -4.77 13.69 7.09
N ARG A 71 -4.12 13.82 5.94
CA ARG A 71 -4.14 12.79 4.92
C ARG A 71 -2.91 11.91 5.09
N TYR A 72 -3.05 10.66 4.67
CA TYR A 72 -1.96 9.70 4.71
C TYR A 72 -1.52 9.36 3.30
N HIS A 73 -0.25 9.03 3.14
CA HIS A 73 0.25 8.50 1.88
C HIS A 73 1.30 7.44 2.19
N GLN A 74 1.56 6.58 1.21
CA GLN A 74 2.55 5.52 1.39
C GLN A 74 3.95 6.12 1.36
N SER A 75 4.82 5.59 2.22
CA SER A 75 6.19 6.03 2.26
C SER A 75 7.06 5.22 1.31
N VAL A 76 8.28 5.69 1.10
CA VAL A 76 9.25 4.97 0.28
C VAL A 76 9.53 3.57 0.87
N ARG A 77 9.36 3.42 2.17
CA ARG A 77 9.61 2.15 2.83
C ARG A 77 8.72 1.03 2.27
N MET A 78 7.56 1.40 1.70
CA MET A 78 6.70 0.39 1.08
C MET A 78 7.43 -0.38 -0.02
N LEU A 79 8.36 0.29 -0.71
CA LEU A 79 9.10 -0.37 -1.76
C LEU A 79 9.98 -1.50 -1.24
N SER A 80 10.44 -1.39 -0.01
CA SER A 80 11.31 -2.41 0.56
C SER A 80 10.58 -3.75 0.71
N LEU A 81 9.26 -3.73 0.80
CA LEU A 81 8.49 -4.96 0.90
C LEU A 81 8.41 -5.69 -0.44
N SER A 82 8.44 -4.95 -1.53
CA SER A 82 8.27 -5.55 -2.85
C SER A 82 9.59 -5.83 -3.55
N LEU A 83 10.67 -5.17 -3.16
CA LEU A 83 11.95 -5.34 -3.85
C LEU A 83 12.46 -6.78 -3.90
N PRO A 84 12.33 -7.58 -2.83
CA PRO A 84 12.79 -8.96 -2.92
C PRO A 84 12.03 -9.78 -3.97
N ALA A 85 10.84 -9.36 -4.34
CA ALA A 85 10.05 -10.07 -5.34
C ALA A 85 10.48 -9.76 -6.76
N ARG A 86 11.44 -8.85 -6.91
CA ARG A 86 11.88 -8.41 -8.25
C ARG A 86 12.52 -9.51 -9.06
N GLU A 87 12.84 -10.64 -8.44
CA GLU A 87 13.37 -11.76 -9.19
C GLU A 87 12.37 -12.28 -10.20
N GLY A 88 11.08 -12.06 -9.91
CA GLY A 88 10.07 -12.36 -10.90
C GLY A 88 9.98 -11.24 -11.90
N ILE A 89 10.11 -11.57 -13.18
CA ILE A 89 10.09 -10.58 -14.24
C ILE A 89 8.82 -9.75 -14.19
N ALA A 90 7.71 -10.38 -13.83
CA ALA A 90 6.42 -9.71 -13.82
C ALA A 90 6.38 -8.51 -12.89
N VAL A 91 7.11 -8.57 -11.79
CA VAL A 91 7.13 -7.47 -10.84
C VAL A 91 7.72 -6.22 -11.48
N ARG A 92 8.81 -6.40 -12.21
CA ARG A 92 9.45 -5.28 -12.86
C ARG A 92 8.56 -4.67 -13.94
N GLU A 93 7.88 -5.52 -14.70
CA GLU A 93 7.00 -5.06 -15.75
C GLU A 93 5.81 -4.28 -15.19
N VAL A 94 5.33 -4.67 -14.01
CA VAL A 94 4.22 -3.98 -13.38
C VAL A 94 4.69 -2.68 -12.73
N ALA A 95 5.85 -2.70 -12.09
CA ALA A 95 6.32 -1.55 -11.34
C ALA A 95 6.78 -0.41 -12.23
N LEU A 96 7.42 -0.70 -13.35
CA LEU A 96 7.98 0.36 -14.19
C LEU A 96 6.94 1.33 -14.72
N PRO A 97 5.80 0.88 -15.25
CA PRO A 97 4.80 1.84 -15.70
C PRO A 97 4.29 2.75 -14.58
N VAL A 98 4.15 2.19 -13.39
CA VAL A 98 3.70 2.98 -12.24
C VAL A 98 4.74 4.04 -11.90
N MET A 99 6.01 3.65 -11.91
CA MET A 99 7.08 4.59 -11.61
C MET A 99 7.16 5.70 -12.66
N PHE A 100 6.92 5.37 -13.92
CA PHE A 100 6.89 6.39 -14.95
C PHE A 100 5.77 7.39 -14.71
N GLU A 101 4.59 6.93 -14.35
CA GLU A 101 3.51 7.84 -14.03
C GLU A 101 3.89 8.80 -12.91
N LEU A 102 4.51 8.26 -11.87
CA LEU A 102 4.94 9.09 -10.76
C LEU A 102 5.99 10.10 -11.17
N SER A 103 6.93 9.69 -12.02
CA SER A 103 8.02 10.58 -12.42
C SER A 103 7.51 11.75 -13.24
N GLU A 104 6.43 11.58 -13.98
CA GLU A 104 5.85 12.69 -14.72
C GLU A 104 5.29 13.74 -13.78
N LYS A 105 4.85 13.34 -12.59
CA LYS A 105 4.23 14.28 -11.67
C LYS A 105 5.26 14.97 -10.78
N ILE A 106 6.27 14.25 -10.34
CA ILE A 106 7.19 14.81 -9.35
C ILE A 106 8.54 15.16 -9.92
N ASN A 107 8.94 14.57 -10.99
CA ASN A 107 10.05 14.96 -11.85
C ASN A 107 10.95 13.77 -12.19
N GLU A 108 12.10 14.08 -12.81
CA GLU A 108 13.01 13.07 -13.34
C GLU A 108 13.72 12.26 -12.26
N THR A 109 13.72 12.75 -11.03
CA THR A 109 14.48 12.11 -9.97
C THR A 109 14.02 10.68 -9.71
N VAL A 110 12.72 10.45 -9.70
CA VAL A 110 12.18 9.12 -9.45
C VAL A 110 12.61 8.19 -10.58
N LYS A 111 12.52 8.67 -11.80
CA LYS A 111 12.89 7.89 -12.97
C LYS A 111 14.35 7.44 -12.89
N LEU A 112 15.24 8.36 -12.54
CA LEU A 112 16.65 8.04 -12.43
C LEU A 112 16.91 7.02 -11.33
N ALA A 113 16.24 7.16 -10.21
CA ALA A 113 16.42 6.23 -9.11
C ALA A 113 16.01 4.82 -9.51
N VAL A 114 14.93 4.68 -10.28
CA VAL A 114 14.47 3.37 -10.73
C VAL A 114 15.50 2.75 -11.67
N LEU A 115 16.03 3.52 -12.61
CA LEU A 115 16.99 3.00 -13.56
C LEU A 115 18.32 2.63 -12.91
N ASP A 116 18.77 3.41 -11.95
CA ASP A 116 20.04 3.16 -11.29
C ASP A 116 19.94 2.11 -10.20
N GLY A 117 18.81 2.03 -9.55
CA GLY A 117 18.64 1.10 -8.44
C GLY A 117 18.36 -0.33 -8.87
N VAL A 118 18.24 -0.55 -10.16
CA VAL A 118 17.94 -1.88 -10.69
C VAL A 118 19.04 -2.35 -11.62
#